data_609e8952d874363a8f4abdd72acb960f
#
_entry.id   609e8952d874363a8f4abdd72acb960f
#
_cell.length_a   1.000
_cell.length_b   1.000
_cell.length_c   1.000
_cell.angle_alpha   90.00
_cell.angle_beta   90.00
_cell.angle_gamma   90.00
#
_symmetry.space_group_name_H-M   'P 1'
#
loop_
_entity.id
_entity.type
_entity.pdbx_description
1 polymer ?
#
loop_
_entity_poly.entity_id
_entity_poly.type
_entity_poly.pdbx_seq_one_letter_code
_entity_poly.pdbx_strand_id
1 'polypeptide(L)'
;MTAISRERREPFDWLLYSVLFVAISCLPLGVITAGWVPDADRLFFPALWGSLSAVILARSALAAWPGRVLGLALGVAYSLQYATRLLPRIGVVIRDLYAAVGWAFEYVTLGYAPSSVPFADTVEHVASRAQESAAAVASWFTSVRSGGISEEVTVLWFIVSMAIWILAWHATFEMLRHGRPMASLLPLGVALVTNSAVTFQALGYVQVFVAAMLLILSFAHVERIQGIWSRFGVNSSREYRRDSLLAGTAIAALAVVLAVATPYTTYNRAVYVFWNRFGPTLESWYDSLDRAFAGRSPVQESGGPAWREMALGVLPHDVGLGSEVSNLTVMWVSTTDPPPPPPDKVEQLVATGSMDPRRLVERRYWRQRTYDVYLGSGWDTSSRQTAEFASSAQWTDTIYPSQVLTQTFSLKNVRGNIVFAVNEPITVQSEFGVVYRDQDDLVALAVNADEYTVVSRVPVPTEDDLSAAQGAYADWVAERYLALPSIPQRVRDLAPG
;
A
#
# COMPACT_ATOMS: atom_id res chain seq x y z
N MET A 1 -15.08 36.04 34.34
CA MET A 1 -14.30 35.07 33.58
C MET A 1 -12.90 35.05 34.14
N THR A 2 -12.69 34.24 35.17
CA THR A 2 -11.47 34.12 35.96
C THR A 2 -10.42 33.34 35.17
N ALA A 3 -9.26 33.96 35.01
CA ALA A 3 -8.07 33.31 34.49
C ALA A 3 -7.71 32.13 35.41
N ILE A 4 -7.93 30.91 34.93
CA ILE A 4 -7.46 29.70 35.60
C ILE A 4 -5.93 29.75 35.52
N SER A 5 -5.31 29.95 36.70
CA SER A 5 -3.87 29.94 36.89
C SER A 5 -3.28 28.68 36.19
N ARG A 6 -2.36 28.90 35.27
CA ARG A 6 -1.49 27.87 34.72
C ARG A 6 -0.53 27.40 35.80
N GLU A 7 -1.03 26.61 36.76
CA GLU A 7 -0.12 25.86 37.65
C GLU A 7 0.79 24.95 36.83
N ARG A 8 2.07 24.97 37.20
CA ARG A 8 3.15 24.21 36.60
C ARG A 8 2.72 22.75 36.40
N ARG A 9 2.62 22.35 35.14
CA ARG A 9 2.45 20.94 34.79
C ARG A 9 3.72 20.20 35.22
N GLU A 10 3.53 19.20 36.06
CA GLU A 10 4.60 18.42 36.68
C GLU A 10 5.32 17.50 35.67
N PRO A 11 6.51 16.91 36.04
CA PRO A 11 7.37 16.09 35.16
C PRO A 11 6.72 14.84 34.55
N PHE A 12 5.47 14.57 34.84
CA PHE A 12 4.73 13.43 34.27
C PHE A 12 4.18 13.69 32.87
N ASP A 13 4.21 14.93 32.40
CA ASP A 13 3.73 15.29 31.06
C ASP A 13 4.54 14.63 29.93
N TRP A 14 5.84 14.38 30.16
CA TRP A 14 6.70 13.77 29.16
C TRP A 14 6.28 12.34 28.81
N LEU A 15 5.77 11.54 29.77
CA LEU A 15 5.29 10.19 29.51
C LEU A 15 4.05 10.21 28.62
N LEU A 16 3.10 11.11 28.92
CA LEU A 16 1.91 11.31 28.09
C LEU A 16 2.30 11.70 26.65
N TYR A 17 3.26 12.62 26.50
CA TYR A 17 3.76 13.02 25.18
C TYR A 17 4.44 11.87 24.42
N SER A 18 5.21 11.05 25.14
CA SER A 18 5.88 9.89 24.56
C SER A 18 4.87 8.87 24.08
N VAL A 19 3.86 8.53 24.89
CA VAL A 19 2.81 7.59 24.51
C VAL A 19 1.94 8.14 23.36
N LEU A 20 1.64 9.43 23.38
CA LEU A 20 0.93 10.10 22.28
C LEU A 20 1.75 10.07 20.98
N PHE A 21 3.04 10.31 21.08
CA PHE A 21 3.95 10.24 19.92
C PHE A 21 4.02 8.83 19.35
N VAL A 22 4.08 7.80 20.20
CA VAL A 22 4.00 6.39 19.77
C VAL A 22 2.68 6.13 19.05
N ALA A 23 1.54 6.55 19.62
CA ALA A 23 0.24 6.38 18.98
C ALA A 23 0.17 7.06 17.59
N ILE A 24 0.68 8.27 17.47
CA ILE A 24 0.72 9.03 16.21
C ILE A 24 1.64 8.36 15.20
N SER A 25 2.78 7.81 15.64
CA SER A 25 3.75 7.14 14.77
C SER A 25 3.22 5.85 14.15
N CYS A 26 2.22 5.21 14.75
CA CYS A 26 1.62 3.98 14.21
C CYS A 26 1.00 4.20 12.82
N LEU A 27 0.41 5.37 12.54
CA LEU A 27 -0.21 5.63 11.24
C LEU A 27 0.83 5.74 10.10
N PRO A 28 1.84 6.64 10.15
CA PRO A 28 2.82 6.70 9.08
C PRO A 28 3.60 5.39 8.92
N LEU A 29 3.93 4.69 10.01
CA LEU A 29 4.58 3.38 9.93
C LEU A 29 3.68 2.33 9.28
N GLY A 30 2.38 2.34 9.57
CA GLY A 30 1.41 1.47 8.90
C GLY A 30 1.27 1.77 7.40
N VAL A 31 1.31 3.04 7.00
CA VAL A 31 1.26 3.46 5.58
C VAL A 31 2.57 3.11 4.86
N ILE A 32 3.72 3.24 5.54
CA ILE A 32 5.04 2.83 5.01
C ILE A 32 5.04 1.32 4.74
N THR A 33 4.62 0.52 5.71
CA THR A 33 4.54 -0.94 5.59
C THR A 33 3.57 -1.37 4.49
N ALA A 34 2.50 -0.62 4.28
CA ALA A 34 1.51 -0.87 3.24
C ALA A 34 2.00 -0.55 1.81
N GLY A 35 3.11 0.16 1.66
CA GLY A 35 3.73 0.42 0.36
C GLY A 35 2.90 1.29 -0.61
N TRP A 36 2.00 2.13 -0.09
CA TRP A 36 1.14 3.00 -0.91
C TRP A 36 1.90 3.91 -1.87
N VAL A 37 3.11 4.31 -1.49
CA VAL A 37 3.90 5.29 -2.23
C VAL A 37 5.35 4.82 -2.29
N PRO A 38 6.04 4.95 -3.44
CA PRO A 38 7.47 4.69 -3.50
C PRO A 38 8.21 5.64 -2.54
N ASP A 39 9.35 5.24 -1.99
CA ASP A 39 10.13 6.00 -0.99
C ASP A 39 9.30 6.43 0.25
N ALA A 40 8.36 5.58 0.68
CA ALA A 40 7.42 5.87 1.77
C ALA A 40 8.09 6.17 3.12
N ASP A 41 9.35 5.81 3.33
CA ASP A 41 10.11 6.04 4.58
C ASP A 41 10.06 7.50 5.06
N ARG A 42 9.90 8.43 4.12
CA ARG A 42 9.80 9.86 4.41
C ARG A 42 8.45 10.29 4.99
N LEU A 43 7.41 9.44 4.95
CA LEU A 43 6.08 9.77 5.46
C LEU A 43 6.03 9.95 6.99
N PHE A 44 7.07 9.54 7.69
CA PHE A 44 7.21 9.81 9.11
C PHE A 44 7.36 11.33 9.41
N PHE A 45 7.99 12.08 8.51
CA PHE A 45 8.24 13.51 8.74
C PHE A 45 6.97 14.39 8.77
N PRO A 46 5.95 14.20 7.91
CA PRO A 46 4.67 14.91 8.06
C PRO A 46 4.03 14.73 9.44
N ALA A 47 4.06 13.53 10.00
CA ALA A 47 3.55 13.27 11.34
C ALA A 47 4.36 14.00 12.42
N LEU A 48 5.69 13.95 12.32
CA LEU A 48 6.61 14.61 13.25
C LEU A 48 6.40 16.14 13.25
N TRP A 49 6.47 16.76 12.08
CA TRP A 49 6.33 18.21 11.95
C TRP A 49 4.91 18.69 12.24
N GLY A 50 3.89 17.89 11.87
CA GLY A 50 2.50 18.13 12.24
C GLY A 50 2.32 18.16 13.76
N SER A 51 2.84 17.14 14.46
CA SER A 51 2.79 17.08 15.92
C SER A 51 3.56 18.22 16.59
N LEU A 52 4.78 18.53 16.11
CA LEU A 52 5.59 19.62 16.66
C LEU A 52 4.92 20.98 16.52
N SER A 53 4.39 21.29 15.33
CA SER A 53 3.62 22.52 15.09
C SER A 53 2.37 22.60 15.96
N ALA A 54 1.68 21.49 16.19
CA ALA A 54 0.53 21.39 17.08
C ALA A 54 0.92 21.66 18.54
N VAL A 55 2.05 21.17 19.04
CA VAL A 55 2.57 21.47 20.39
C VAL A 55 2.81 22.97 20.54
N ILE A 56 3.45 23.60 19.56
CA ILE A 56 3.72 25.06 19.58
C ILE A 56 2.41 25.85 19.58
N LEU A 57 1.49 25.52 18.68
CA LEU A 57 0.21 26.23 18.55
C LEU A 57 -0.72 25.98 19.75
N ALA A 58 -0.74 24.76 20.29
CA ALA A 58 -1.55 24.45 21.48
C ALA A 58 -1.09 25.23 22.73
N ARG A 59 0.21 25.53 22.82
CA ARG A 59 0.79 26.32 23.91
C ARG A 59 0.81 27.84 23.68
N SER A 60 0.53 28.26 22.44
CA SER A 60 0.49 29.67 22.08
C SER A 60 -0.69 30.39 22.72
N ALA A 61 -0.61 31.75 22.75
CA ALA A 61 -1.70 32.63 23.19
C ALA A 61 -2.83 32.73 22.14
N LEU A 62 -2.68 32.18 20.96
CA LEU A 62 -3.68 32.21 19.89
C LEU A 62 -4.98 31.55 20.35
N ALA A 63 -6.13 32.08 19.94
CA ALA A 63 -7.40 31.38 20.14
C ALA A 63 -7.42 30.03 19.35
N ALA A 64 -8.28 29.11 19.75
CA ALA A 64 -8.31 27.77 19.16
C ALA A 64 -8.60 27.80 17.64
N TRP A 65 -9.49 28.67 17.17
CA TRP A 65 -9.84 28.76 15.76
C TRP A 65 -8.68 29.28 14.87
N PRO A 66 -8.04 30.44 15.16
CA PRO A 66 -6.85 30.85 14.40
C PRO A 66 -5.72 29.81 14.45
N GLY A 67 -5.55 29.13 15.60
CA GLY A 67 -4.58 28.04 15.72
C GLY A 67 -4.86 26.89 14.75
N ARG A 68 -6.13 26.51 14.56
CA ARG A 68 -6.52 25.48 13.60
C ARG A 68 -6.28 25.91 12.15
N VAL A 69 -6.64 27.14 11.80
CA VAL A 69 -6.41 27.68 10.45
C VAL A 69 -4.91 27.72 10.13
N LEU A 70 -4.10 28.20 11.08
CA LEU A 70 -2.66 28.25 10.91
C LEU A 70 -2.04 26.83 10.79
N GLY A 71 -2.51 25.87 11.61
CA GLY A 71 -2.08 24.48 11.53
C GLY A 71 -2.39 23.84 10.17
N LEU A 72 -3.58 24.12 9.62
CA LEU A 72 -3.97 23.68 8.28
C LEU A 72 -3.10 24.35 7.20
N ALA A 73 -2.88 25.66 7.29
CA ALA A 73 -2.05 26.39 6.32
C ALA A 73 -0.59 25.88 6.31
N LEU A 74 -0.03 25.61 7.49
CA LEU A 74 1.29 24.98 7.62
C LEU A 74 1.29 23.58 7.02
N GLY A 75 0.22 22.81 7.20
CA GLY A 75 0.05 21.47 6.59
C GLY A 75 0.04 21.54 5.08
N VAL A 76 -0.72 22.45 4.49
CA VAL A 76 -0.75 22.65 3.02
C VAL A 76 0.64 23.04 2.51
N ALA A 77 1.28 24.03 3.15
CA ALA A 77 2.60 24.49 2.74
C ALA A 77 3.66 23.38 2.84
N TYR A 78 3.65 22.62 3.94
CA TYR A 78 4.56 21.49 4.12
C TYR A 78 4.31 20.37 3.12
N SER A 79 3.06 19.95 2.96
CA SER A 79 2.70 18.85 2.05
C SER A 79 2.95 19.23 0.60
N LEU A 80 2.74 20.49 0.23
CA LEU A 80 3.10 21.01 -1.09
C LEU A 80 4.61 20.94 -1.30
N GLN A 81 5.40 21.47 -0.37
CA GLN A 81 6.86 21.37 -0.43
C GLN A 81 7.36 19.93 -0.47
N TYR A 82 6.72 19.05 0.30
CA TYR A 82 7.06 17.65 0.38
C TYR A 82 6.83 16.92 -0.95
N ALA A 83 5.70 17.17 -1.60
CA ALA A 83 5.32 16.54 -2.87
C ALA A 83 6.07 17.10 -4.08
N THR A 84 6.22 18.43 -4.14
CA THR A 84 6.75 19.12 -5.32
C THR A 84 8.22 19.48 -5.24
N ARG A 85 8.81 19.49 -4.02
CA ARG A 85 10.17 19.98 -3.74
C ARG A 85 10.38 21.39 -4.34
N LEU A 86 9.37 22.25 -4.17
CA LEU A 86 9.32 23.59 -4.75
C LEU A 86 10.51 24.46 -4.32
N LEU A 87 10.84 24.42 -3.03
CA LEU A 87 12.00 25.15 -2.51
C LEU A 87 13.27 24.31 -2.64
N PRO A 88 14.39 24.91 -3.05
CA PRO A 88 15.66 24.23 -3.10
C PRO A 88 16.16 23.82 -1.70
N ARG A 89 17.22 23.03 -1.65
CA ARG A 89 17.83 22.63 -0.38
C ARG A 89 18.25 23.86 0.42
N ILE A 90 18.07 23.80 1.74
CA ILE A 90 18.33 24.92 2.65
C ILE A 90 19.74 25.52 2.48
N GLY A 91 20.74 24.71 2.10
CA GLY A 91 22.09 25.17 1.82
C GLY A 91 22.19 26.11 0.61
N VAL A 92 21.35 25.93 -0.41
CA VAL A 92 21.27 26.83 -1.56
C VAL A 92 20.66 28.17 -1.15
N VAL A 93 19.55 28.11 -0.38
CA VAL A 93 18.90 29.32 0.16
C VAL A 93 19.85 30.14 1.04
N ILE A 94 20.63 29.46 1.92
CA ILE A 94 21.63 30.13 2.78
C ILE A 94 22.72 30.77 1.91
N ARG A 95 23.23 30.07 0.90
CA ARG A 95 24.23 30.61 -0.04
C ARG A 95 23.69 31.85 -0.75
N ASP A 96 22.47 31.79 -1.24
CA ASP A 96 21.83 32.89 -1.97
C ASP A 96 21.54 34.08 -1.04
N LEU A 97 21.22 33.80 0.21
CA LEU A 97 21.09 34.85 1.25
C LEU A 97 22.44 35.56 1.52
N TYR A 98 23.54 34.79 1.61
CA TYR A 98 24.88 35.38 1.73
C TYR A 98 25.24 36.21 0.51
N ALA A 99 24.95 35.72 -0.69
CA ALA A 99 25.14 36.48 -1.93
C ALA A 99 24.31 37.76 -1.95
N ALA A 100 23.06 37.70 -1.46
CA ALA A 100 22.20 38.88 -1.38
C ALA A 100 22.71 39.94 -0.40
N VAL A 101 23.26 39.51 0.74
CA VAL A 101 23.90 40.43 1.71
C VAL A 101 25.15 41.07 1.09
N GLY A 102 26.00 40.30 0.41
CA GLY A 102 27.15 40.82 -0.34
C GLY A 102 26.76 41.82 -1.42
N TRP A 103 25.74 41.45 -2.22
CA TRP A 103 25.17 42.32 -3.22
C TRP A 103 24.64 43.66 -2.67
N ALA A 104 23.89 43.60 -1.55
CA ALA A 104 23.39 44.79 -0.91
C ALA A 104 24.52 45.69 -0.36
N PHE A 105 25.58 45.10 0.17
CA PHE A 105 26.74 45.81 0.65
C PHE A 105 27.49 46.53 -0.50
N GLU A 106 27.70 45.84 -1.63
CA GLU A 106 28.33 46.41 -2.81
C GLU A 106 27.47 47.55 -3.43
N TYR A 107 26.14 47.35 -3.48
CA TYR A 107 25.22 48.38 -3.94
C TYR A 107 25.28 49.66 -3.10
N VAL A 108 25.32 49.50 -1.77
CA VAL A 108 25.39 50.66 -0.86
C VAL A 108 26.76 51.33 -0.88
N THR A 109 27.84 50.55 -1.03
CA THR A 109 29.21 51.12 -0.95
C THR A 109 29.71 51.65 -2.31
N LEU A 110 29.33 51.01 -3.40
CA LEU A 110 29.84 51.35 -4.72
C LEU A 110 28.86 52.19 -5.58
N GLY A 111 27.60 52.30 -5.17
CA GLY A 111 26.58 53.07 -5.82
C GLY A 111 26.07 52.55 -7.16
N TYR A 112 26.43 51.31 -7.52
CA TYR A 112 25.92 50.64 -8.73
C TYR A 112 25.48 49.23 -8.40
N ALA A 113 24.52 48.74 -9.18
CA ALA A 113 24.02 47.34 -9.01
C ALA A 113 25.03 46.35 -9.61
N PRO A 114 25.55 45.40 -8.85
CA PRO A 114 26.36 44.31 -9.39
C PRO A 114 25.60 43.54 -10.47
N SER A 115 26.31 42.97 -11.43
CA SER A 115 25.72 42.19 -12.55
C SER A 115 25.03 40.89 -12.11
N SER A 116 25.35 40.36 -10.93
CA SER A 116 24.71 39.17 -10.38
C SER A 116 23.40 39.53 -9.69
N VAL A 117 22.31 38.92 -10.11
CA VAL A 117 21.00 39.09 -9.45
C VAL A 117 20.90 38.06 -8.31
N PRO A 118 20.74 38.52 -7.05
CA PRO A 118 20.56 37.60 -5.93
C PRO A 118 19.33 36.71 -6.13
N PHE A 119 19.39 35.46 -5.69
CA PHE A 119 18.32 34.47 -5.83
C PHE A 119 17.93 34.05 -7.23
N ALA A 120 18.72 34.39 -8.30
CA ALA A 120 18.37 33.99 -9.67
C ALA A 120 18.20 32.47 -9.79
N ASP A 121 19.15 31.69 -9.27
CA ASP A 121 19.11 30.22 -9.27
C ASP A 121 17.92 29.67 -8.48
N THR A 122 17.62 30.29 -7.32
CA THR A 122 16.45 29.93 -6.51
C THR A 122 15.14 30.20 -7.22
N VAL A 123 15.01 31.36 -7.89
CA VAL A 123 13.80 31.73 -8.64
C VAL A 123 13.60 30.80 -9.83
N GLU A 124 14.67 30.52 -10.59
CA GLU A 124 14.62 29.59 -11.71
C GLU A 124 14.21 28.17 -11.25
N HIS A 125 14.81 27.69 -10.16
CA HIS A 125 14.43 26.40 -9.56
C HIS A 125 12.95 26.37 -9.16
N VAL A 126 12.45 27.41 -8.47
CA VAL A 126 11.04 27.49 -8.07
C VAL A 126 10.12 27.55 -9.28
N ALA A 127 10.48 28.32 -10.30
CA ALA A 127 9.68 28.44 -11.52
C ALA A 127 9.59 27.13 -12.30
N SER A 128 10.71 26.44 -12.49
CA SER A 128 10.75 25.13 -13.18
C SER A 128 9.94 24.08 -12.42
N ARG A 129 10.13 23.99 -11.10
CA ARG A 129 9.38 23.04 -10.25
C ARG A 129 7.88 23.35 -10.17
N ALA A 130 7.52 24.62 -10.15
CA ALA A 130 6.11 25.02 -10.21
C ALA A 130 5.46 24.62 -11.52
N GLN A 131 6.15 24.81 -12.63
CA GLN A 131 5.68 24.43 -13.97
C GLN A 131 5.55 22.89 -14.09
N GLU A 132 6.56 22.14 -13.68
CA GLU A 132 6.52 20.66 -13.65
C GLU A 132 5.35 20.14 -12.80
N SER A 133 5.18 20.69 -11.59
CA SER A 133 4.09 20.30 -10.68
C SER A 133 2.72 20.67 -11.24
N ALA A 134 2.58 21.82 -11.89
CA ALA A 134 1.32 22.22 -12.54
C ALA A 134 0.99 21.28 -13.71
N ALA A 135 1.98 20.89 -14.50
CA ALA A 135 1.82 19.91 -15.58
C ALA A 135 1.41 18.54 -15.03
N ALA A 136 2.05 18.07 -13.96
CA ALA A 136 1.74 16.81 -13.28
C ALA A 136 0.29 16.79 -12.75
N VAL A 137 -0.16 17.87 -12.11
CA VAL A 137 -1.55 17.99 -11.64
C VAL A 137 -2.53 18.03 -12.81
N ALA A 138 -2.20 18.73 -13.90
CA ALA A 138 -3.07 18.81 -15.08
C ALA A 138 -3.17 17.45 -15.79
N SER A 139 -2.07 16.72 -15.93
CA SER A 139 -2.05 15.37 -16.52
C SER A 139 -2.87 14.39 -15.66
N TRP A 140 -2.66 14.43 -14.34
CA TRP A 140 -3.45 13.63 -13.41
C TRP A 140 -4.95 13.92 -13.54
N PHE A 141 -5.33 15.18 -13.53
CA PHE A 141 -6.75 15.57 -13.63
C PHE A 141 -7.38 15.14 -14.96
N THR A 142 -6.67 15.28 -16.08
CA THR A 142 -7.15 14.82 -17.39
C THR A 142 -7.29 13.31 -17.45
N SER A 143 -6.34 12.56 -16.91
CA SER A 143 -6.39 11.08 -16.84
C SER A 143 -7.58 10.61 -16.01
N VAL A 144 -7.76 11.16 -14.80
CA VAL A 144 -8.88 10.81 -13.92
C VAL A 144 -10.24 11.16 -14.57
N ARG A 145 -10.34 12.31 -15.23
CA ARG A 145 -11.59 12.74 -15.91
C ARG A 145 -11.93 11.87 -17.11
N SER A 146 -10.94 11.38 -17.83
CA SER A 146 -11.13 10.47 -18.96
C SER A 146 -11.40 9.02 -18.55
N GLY A 147 -11.38 8.70 -17.25
CA GLY A 147 -11.49 7.34 -16.72
C GLY A 147 -10.23 6.50 -16.92
N GLY A 148 -9.11 7.13 -17.30
CA GLY A 148 -7.81 6.50 -17.45
C GLY A 148 -7.09 6.29 -16.11
N ILE A 149 -5.98 5.56 -16.17
CA ILE A 149 -5.07 5.34 -15.04
C ILE A 149 -3.99 6.42 -15.07
N SER A 150 -3.71 7.04 -13.94
CA SER A 150 -2.66 8.04 -13.81
C SER A 150 -1.44 7.48 -13.08
N GLU A 151 -0.26 7.66 -13.64
CA GLU A 151 1.03 7.30 -13.01
C GLU A 151 1.65 8.46 -12.19
N GLU A 152 0.95 9.59 -12.08
CA GLU A 152 1.44 10.77 -11.39
C GLU A 152 1.47 10.60 -9.87
N VAL A 153 2.66 10.51 -9.33
CA VAL A 153 2.91 10.28 -7.91
C VAL A 153 2.79 11.56 -7.09
N THR A 154 3.00 12.72 -7.70
CA THR A 154 3.04 14.03 -7.02
C THR A 154 1.75 14.33 -6.26
N VAL A 155 0.59 14.07 -6.90
CA VAL A 155 -0.72 14.28 -6.28
C VAL A 155 -0.93 13.32 -5.11
N LEU A 156 -0.53 12.06 -5.27
CA LEU A 156 -0.61 11.04 -4.20
C LEU A 156 0.26 11.43 -3.00
N TRP A 157 1.50 11.87 -3.24
CA TRP A 157 2.39 12.38 -2.20
C TRP A 157 1.77 13.53 -1.42
N PHE A 158 1.14 14.48 -2.12
CA PHE A 158 0.47 15.60 -1.49
C PHE A 158 -0.69 15.14 -0.61
N ILE A 159 -1.58 14.28 -1.13
CA ILE A 159 -2.77 13.80 -0.40
C ILE A 159 -2.36 13.00 0.84
N VAL A 160 -1.45 12.04 0.69
CA VAL A 160 -1.03 11.15 1.80
C VAL A 160 -0.29 11.96 2.88
N SER A 161 0.66 12.80 2.48
CA SER A 161 1.39 13.63 3.45
C SER A 161 0.48 14.61 4.18
N MET A 162 -0.49 15.21 3.48
CA MET A 162 -1.48 16.12 4.06
C MET A 162 -2.42 15.40 5.03
N ALA A 163 -2.89 14.20 4.68
CA ALA A 163 -3.72 13.40 5.57
C ALA A 163 -2.97 13.02 6.86
N ILE A 164 -1.73 12.55 6.74
CA ILE A 164 -0.88 12.22 7.89
C ILE A 164 -0.62 13.48 8.74
N TRP A 165 -0.31 14.63 8.12
CA TRP A 165 -0.13 15.89 8.83
C TRP A 165 -1.39 16.29 9.61
N ILE A 166 -2.55 16.31 8.95
CA ILE A 166 -3.81 16.72 9.59
C ILE A 166 -4.12 15.83 10.78
N LEU A 167 -4.01 14.51 10.63
CA LEU A 167 -4.34 13.56 11.69
C LEU A 167 -3.37 13.67 12.88
N ALA A 168 -2.07 13.77 12.62
CA ALA A 168 -1.07 13.95 13.67
C ALA A 168 -1.20 15.29 14.37
N TRP A 169 -1.42 16.35 13.58
CA TRP A 169 -1.65 17.70 14.10
C TRP A 169 -2.92 17.76 14.97
N HIS A 170 -4.03 17.25 14.45
CA HIS A 170 -5.31 17.21 15.17
C HIS A 170 -5.20 16.41 16.47
N ALA A 171 -4.63 15.22 16.44
CA ALA A 171 -4.43 14.38 17.60
C ALA A 171 -3.66 15.12 18.70
N THR A 172 -2.54 15.74 18.34
CA THR A 172 -1.72 16.49 19.29
C THR A 172 -2.42 17.73 19.80
N PHE A 173 -3.05 18.52 18.92
CA PHE A 173 -3.70 19.77 19.27
C PHE A 173 -4.90 19.55 20.21
N GLU A 174 -5.81 18.62 19.90
CA GLU A 174 -6.98 18.31 20.74
C GLU A 174 -6.57 17.75 22.10
N MET A 175 -5.54 16.93 22.15
CA MET A 175 -5.04 16.38 23.41
C MET A 175 -4.45 17.47 24.30
N LEU A 176 -3.58 18.33 23.75
CA LEU A 176 -2.86 19.34 24.54
C LEU A 176 -3.70 20.58 24.86
N ARG A 177 -4.56 21.00 23.95
CA ARG A 177 -5.37 22.21 24.09
C ARG A 177 -6.63 21.97 24.90
N HIS A 178 -7.32 20.85 24.63
CA HIS A 178 -8.65 20.59 25.18
C HIS A 178 -8.69 19.42 26.17
N GLY A 179 -7.64 18.58 26.23
CA GLY A 179 -7.61 17.40 27.09
C GLY A 179 -8.66 16.35 26.69
N ARG A 180 -8.96 16.21 25.40
CA ARG A 180 -9.99 15.30 24.86
C ARG A 180 -9.37 14.09 24.17
N PRO A 181 -9.02 13.01 24.90
CA PRO A 181 -8.30 11.87 24.33
C PRO A 181 -9.07 11.16 23.23
N MET A 182 -10.38 10.96 23.39
CA MET A 182 -11.18 10.29 22.34
C MET A 182 -11.27 11.11 21.05
N ALA A 183 -11.51 12.42 21.14
CA ALA A 183 -11.55 13.31 19.98
C ALA A 183 -10.17 13.41 19.31
N SER A 184 -9.10 13.29 20.09
CA SER A 184 -7.71 13.28 19.62
C SER A 184 -7.38 12.01 18.83
N LEU A 185 -7.67 10.83 19.38
CA LEU A 185 -7.16 9.55 18.88
C LEU A 185 -8.11 8.84 17.92
N LEU A 186 -9.42 9.07 18.03
CA LEU A 186 -10.41 8.35 17.20
C LEU A 186 -10.20 8.52 15.69
N PRO A 187 -10.00 9.75 15.14
CA PRO A 187 -9.76 9.91 13.71
C PRO A 187 -8.48 9.19 13.23
N LEU A 188 -7.43 9.25 14.05
CA LEU A 188 -6.17 8.58 13.77
C LEU A 188 -6.34 7.04 13.78
N GLY A 189 -7.07 6.52 14.76
CA GLY A 189 -7.39 5.09 14.87
C GLY A 189 -8.24 4.59 13.71
N VAL A 190 -9.26 5.35 13.30
CA VAL A 190 -10.07 5.01 12.12
C VAL A 190 -9.20 4.93 10.88
N ALA A 191 -8.33 5.92 10.64
CA ALA A 191 -7.44 5.92 9.48
C ALA A 191 -6.47 4.72 9.50
N LEU A 192 -5.89 4.39 10.67
CA LEU A 192 -4.98 3.26 10.82
C LEU A 192 -5.70 1.92 10.60
N VAL A 193 -6.90 1.75 11.16
CA VAL A 193 -7.71 0.53 10.99
C VAL A 193 -8.15 0.38 9.54
N THR A 194 -8.57 1.47 8.88
CA THR A 194 -8.93 1.46 7.46
C THR A 194 -7.74 1.07 6.59
N ASN A 195 -6.55 1.66 6.85
CA ASN A 195 -5.32 1.27 6.15
C ASN A 195 -5.03 -0.22 6.32
N SER A 196 -5.10 -0.72 7.55
CA SER A 196 -4.84 -2.13 7.86
C SER A 196 -5.88 -3.08 7.27
N ALA A 197 -7.14 -2.66 7.21
CA ALA A 197 -8.22 -3.46 6.64
C ALA A 197 -8.14 -3.58 5.12
N VAL A 198 -7.70 -2.50 4.45
CA VAL A 198 -7.53 -2.48 2.99
C VAL A 198 -6.27 -3.24 2.57
N THR A 199 -5.19 -3.13 3.33
CA THR A 199 -3.90 -3.72 2.95
C THR A 199 -3.66 -5.09 3.55
N PHE A 200 -4.48 -5.51 4.51
CA PHE A 200 -4.27 -6.70 5.35
C PHE A 200 -2.90 -6.74 6.06
N GLN A 201 -2.26 -5.59 6.15
CA GLN A 201 -0.94 -5.40 6.75
C GLN A 201 -1.04 -4.44 7.94
N ALA A 202 0.08 -4.24 8.61
CA ALA A 202 0.20 -3.26 9.69
C ALA A 202 -0.65 -3.57 10.95
N LEU A 203 -1.17 -4.79 11.12
CA LEU A 203 -1.96 -5.19 12.30
C LEU A 203 -1.20 -4.98 13.61
N GLY A 204 0.11 -5.18 13.62
CA GLY A 204 0.96 -4.89 14.78
C GLY A 204 0.89 -3.42 15.20
N TYR A 205 0.82 -2.49 14.25
CA TYR A 205 0.68 -1.06 14.56
C TYR A 205 -0.71 -0.73 15.12
N VAL A 206 -1.76 -1.42 14.68
CA VAL A 206 -3.10 -1.30 15.28
C VAL A 206 -3.09 -1.75 16.74
N GLN A 207 -2.44 -2.86 17.05
CA GLN A 207 -2.30 -3.37 18.42
C GLN A 207 -1.53 -2.39 19.32
N VAL A 208 -0.39 -1.86 18.83
CA VAL A 208 0.40 -0.84 19.53
C VAL A 208 -0.40 0.43 19.74
N PHE A 209 -1.15 0.87 18.72
CA PHE A 209 -2.03 2.04 18.80
C PHE A 209 -3.11 1.86 19.87
N VAL A 210 -3.79 0.71 19.90
CA VAL A 210 -4.82 0.41 20.89
C VAL A 210 -4.23 0.41 22.31
N ALA A 211 -3.05 -0.19 22.48
CA ALA A 211 -2.34 -0.15 23.76
C ALA A 211 -2.04 1.28 24.21
N ALA A 212 -1.47 2.09 23.31
CA ALA A 212 -1.16 3.49 23.58
C ALA A 212 -2.44 4.31 23.88
N MET A 213 -3.52 4.06 23.14
CA MET A 213 -4.82 4.70 23.37
C MET A 213 -5.38 4.36 24.74
N LEU A 214 -5.35 3.09 25.17
CA LEU A 214 -5.82 2.67 26.51
C LEU A 214 -4.98 3.31 27.60
N LEU A 215 -3.67 3.41 27.44
CA LEU A 215 -2.79 4.13 28.36
C LEU A 215 -3.16 5.62 28.45
N ILE A 216 -3.33 6.30 27.32
CA ILE A 216 -3.72 7.71 27.29
C ILE A 216 -5.08 7.93 27.95
N LEU A 217 -6.05 7.05 27.70
CA LEU A 217 -7.35 7.10 28.35
C LEU A 217 -7.25 6.93 29.87
N SER A 218 -6.39 6.02 30.34
CA SER A 218 -6.13 5.82 31.78
C SER A 218 -5.50 7.06 32.41
N PHE A 219 -4.51 7.70 31.74
CA PHE A 219 -3.94 8.95 32.18
C PHE A 219 -4.99 10.06 32.28
N ALA A 220 -5.76 10.27 31.22
CA ALA A 220 -6.80 11.29 31.18
C ALA A 220 -7.90 11.06 32.22
N HIS A 221 -8.23 9.80 32.50
CA HIS A 221 -9.18 9.43 33.56
C HIS A 221 -8.67 9.84 34.95
N VAL A 222 -7.42 9.48 35.26
CA VAL A 222 -6.78 9.82 36.53
C VAL A 222 -6.70 11.33 36.73
N GLU A 223 -6.26 12.09 35.70
CA GLU A 223 -6.21 13.56 35.75
C GLU A 223 -7.60 14.18 35.95
N ARG A 224 -8.62 13.64 35.27
CA ARG A 224 -9.99 14.10 35.42
C ARG A 224 -10.52 13.88 36.84
N ILE A 225 -10.29 12.72 37.43
CA ILE A 225 -10.70 12.41 38.81
C ILE A 225 -9.97 13.31 39.81
N GLN A 226 -8.66 13.47 39.66
CA GLN A 226 -7.88 14.34 40.50
C GLN A 226 -8.35 15.81 40.41
N GLY A 227 -8.70 16.27 39.20
CA GLY A 227 -9.29 17.59 38.98
C GLY A 227 -10.67 17.78 39.65
N ILE A 228 -11.47 16.71 39.76
CA ILE A 228 -12.73 16.72 40.51
C ILE A 228 -12.44 16.82 42.02
N TRP A 229 -11.58 15.94 42.53
CA TRP A 229 -11.24 15.88 43.95
C TRP A 229 -10.63 17.19 44.46
N SER A 230 -9.74 17.82 43.68
CA SER A 230 -9.16 19.11 44.05
C SER A 230 -10.21 20.21 44.19
N ARG A 231 -11.29 20.18 43.40
CA ARG A 231 -12.43 21.12 43.52
C ARG A 231 -13.23 20.92 44.82
N PHE A 232 -13.22 19.71 45.36
CA PHE A 232 -13.86 19.39 46.65
C PHE A 232 -12.88 19.44 47.82
N GLY A 233 -11.67 19.96 47.64
CA GLY A 233 -10.68 20.08 48.70
C GLY A 233 -10.03 18.76 49.14
N VAL A 234 -10.21 17.69 48.37
CA VAL A 234 -9.62 16.39 48.65
C VAL A 234 -8.26 16.29 47.96
N ASN A 235 -7.21 16.17 48.74
CA ASN A 235 -5.86 15.97 48.24
C ASN A 235 -5.68 14.47 47.88
N SER A 236 -5.42 14.18 46.62
CA SER A 236 -5.06 12.82 46.17
C SER A 236 -3.61 12.49 46.54
N SER A 237 -3.38 11.31 47.09
CA SER A 237 -2.03 10.84 47.35
C SER A 237 -1.27 10.50 46.03
N ARG A 238 0.06 10.66 46.05
CA ARG A 238 0.92 10.22 44.93
C ARG A 238 0.79 8.72 44.68
N GLU A 239 0.50 7.93 45.72
CA GLU A 239 0.28 6.49 45.64
C GLU A 239 -0.95 6.14 44.81
N TYR A 240 -2.09 6.83 45.00
CA TYR A 240 -3.29 6.62 44.20
C TYR A 240 -3.04 6.83 42.69
N ARG A 241 -2.30 7.90 42.35
CA ARG A 241 -1.94 8.16 40.95
C ARG A 241 -1.10 7.01 40.37
N ARG A 242 -0.09 6.56 41.11
CA ARG A 242 0.78 5.45 40.69
C ARG A 242 0.00 4.15 40.52
N ASP A 243 -0.81 3.79 41.49
CA ASP A 243 -1.58 2.54 41.48
C ASP A 243 -2.63 2.53 40.38
N SER A 244 -3.31 3.65 40.13
CA SER A 244 -4.27 3.78 39.04
C SER A 244 -3.59 3.68 37.67
N LEU A 245 -2.39 4.23 37.50
CA LEU A 245 -1.62 4.11 36.26
C LEU A 245 -1.09 2.68 36.05
N LEU A 246 -0.66 2.02 37.14
CA LEU A 246 -0.24 0.61 37.07
C LEU A 246 -1.42 -0.29 36.70
N ALA A 247 -2.60 -0.07 37.29
CA ALA A 247 -3.81 -0.81 36.93
C ALA A 247 -4.21 -0.57 35.46
N GLY A 248 -4.18 0.68 34.99
CA GLY A 248 -4.43 1.02 33.59
C GLY A 248 -3.44 0.39 32.62
N THR A 249 -2.16 0.37 33.00
CA THR A 249 -1.11 -0.30 32.20
C THR A 249 -1.32 -1.82 32.17
N ALA A 250 -1.68 -2.44 33.31
CA ALA A 250 -1.97 -3.86 33.36
C ALA A 250 -3.20 -4.23 32.49
N ILE A 251 -4.26 -3.42 32.52
CA ILE A 251 -5.43 -3.61 31.65
C ILE A 251 -5.06 -3.47 30.17
N ALA A 252 -4.26 -2.46 29.81
CA ALA A 252 -3.79 -2.27 28.45
C ALA A 252 -2.94 -3.46 27.96
N ALA A 253 -2.01 -3.92 28.80
CA ALA A 253 -1.17 -5.09 28.51
C ALA A 253 -2.01 -6.35 28.35
N LEU A 254 -2.99 -6.60 29.24
CA LEU A 254 -3.90 -7.72 29.16
C LEU A 254 -4.74 -7.67 27.87
N ALA A 255 -5.25 -6.49 27.49
CA ALA A 255 -6.03 -6.33 26.26
C ALA A 255 -5.20 -6.66 25.01
N VAL A 256 -3.92 -6.25 24.99
CA VAL A 256 -3.00 -6.58 23.88
C VAL A 256 -2.71 -8.08 23.85
N VAL A 257 -2.41 -8.69 25.01
CA VAL A 257 -2.16 -10.13 25.09
C VAL A 257 -3.38 -10.92 24.60
N LEU A 258 -4.58 -10.53 25.02
CA LEU A 258 -5.82 -11.16 24.56
C LEU A 258 -6.02 -10.96 23.05
N ALA A 259 -5.75 -9.77 22.52
CA ALA A 259 -5.86 -9.49 21.09
C ALA A 259 -4.87 -10.32 20.26
N VAL A 260 -3.64 -10.54 20.75
CA VAL A 260 -2.64 -11.39 20.10
C VAL A 260 -2.96 -12.87 20.24
N ALA A 261 -3.46 -13.28 21.41
CA ALA A 261 -3.81 -14.67 21.69
C ALA A 261 -5.12 -15.14 21.06
N THR A 262 -5.99 -14.20 20.65
CA THR A 262 -7.25 -14.55 20.00
C THR A 262 -6.97 -15.03 18.57
N PRO A 263 -7.28 -16.31 18.24
CA PRO A 263 -7.07 -16.78 16.88
C PRO A 263 -7.93 -15.98 15.91
N TYR A 264 -7.37 -15.68 14.74
CA TYR A 264 -8.10 -15.04 13.66
C TYR A 264 -9.26 -15.93 13.23
N THR A 265 -10.46 -15.64 13.73
CA THR A 265 -11.66 -16.25 13.21
C THR A 265 -12.07 -15.46 11.96
N THR A 266 -11.95 -16.08 10.82
CA THR A 266 -12.32 -15.51 9.50
C THR A 266 -13.81 -15.16 9.40
N TYR A 267 -14.64 -15.56 10.33
CA TYR A 267 -16.07 -15.30 10.33
C TYR A 267 -16.52 -14.62 11.61
N ASN A 268 -16.77 -13.31 11.50
CA ASN A 268 -17.50 -12.55 12.53
C ASN A 268 -18.80 -12.02 11.91
N ARG A 269 -19.95 -12.46 12.43
CA ARG A 269 -21.28 -12.08 11.92
C ARG A 269 -21.49 -10.55 11.88
N ALA A 270 -20.97 -9.81 12.84
CA ALA A 270 -21.06 -8.36 12.87
C ALA A 270 -20.23 -7.71 11.76
N VAL A 271 -19.02 -8.21 11.54
CA VAL A 271 -18.14 -7.76 10.44
C VAL A 271 -18.77 -8.12 9.09
N TYR A 272 -19.34 -9.32 8.95
CA TYR A 272 -20.03 -9.75 7.74
C TYR A 272 -21.25 -8.86 7.42
N VAL A 273 -22.09 -8.53 8.41
CA VAL A 273 -23.25 -7.65 8.24
C VAL A 273 -22.81 -6.22 7.88
N PHE A 274 -21.75 -5.72 8.53
CA PHE A 274 -21.15 -4.43 8.21
C PHE A 274 -20.60 -4.41 6.77
N TRP A 275 -19.85 -5.45 6.39
CA TRP A 275 -19.26 -5.54 5.05
C TRP A 275 -20.30 -5.69 3.94
N ASN A 276 -21.34 -6.51 4.14
CA ASN A 276 -22.44 -6.61 3.20
C ASN A 276 -23.21 -5.29 3.00
N ARG A 277 -23.24 -4.44 4.03
CA ARG A 277 -23.93 -3.15 3.97
C ARG A 277 -23.10 -2.06 3.30
N PHE A 278 -21.80 -2.02 3.60
CA PHE A 278 -20.91 -0.93 3.20
C PHE A 278 -19.85 -1.37 2.18
N GLY A 279 -19.62 -2.69 2.01
CA GLY A 279 -18.64 -3.25 1.09
C GLY A 279 -18.78 -2.71 -0.33
N PRO A 280 -19.95 -2.80 -0.98
CA PRO A 280 -20.10 -2.33 -2.36
C PRO A 280 -19.76 -0.84 -2.56
N THR A 281 -20.06 0.00 -1.55
CA THR A 281 -19.73 1.42 -1.58
C THR A 281 -18.21 1.64 -1.38
N LEU A 282 -17.60 0.89 -0.48
CA LEU A 282 -16.17 0.94 -0.23
C LEU A 282 -15.36 0.39 -1.41
N GLU A 283 -15.82 -0.68 -2.04
CA GLU A 283 -15.22 -1.24 -3.26
C GLU A 283 -15.25 -0.25 -4.42
N SER A 284 -16.39 0.40 -4.67
CA SER A 284 -16.47 1.42 -5.74
C SER A 284 -15.57 2.63 -5.48
N TRP A 285 -15.38 3.01 -4.22
CA TRP A 285 -14.42 4.04 -3.84
C TRP A 285 -12.97 3.57 -4.00
N TYR A 286 -12.69 2.34 -3.60
CA TYR A 286 -11.38 1.72 -3.77
C TYR A 286 -10.99 1.65 -5.25
N ASP A 287 -11.87 1.14 -6.12
CA ASP A 287 -11.65 1.07 -7.57
C ASP A 287 -11.42 2.44 -8.20
N SER A 288 -12.13 3.46 -7.70
CA SER A 288 -11.96 4.83 -8.17
C SER A 288 -10.61 5.41 -7.75
N LEU A 289 -10.17 5.14 -6.52
CA LEU A 289 -8.85 5.54 -6.01
C LEU A 289 -7.73 4.77 -6.71
N ASP A 290 -7.92 3.47 -6.92
CA ASP A 290 -6.95 2.63 -7.61
C ASP A 290 -6.70 3.13 -9.03
N ARG A 291 -7.76 3.42 -9.79
CA ARG A 291 -7.64 4.03 -11.12
C ARG A 291 -7.00 5.42 -11.09
N ALA A 292 -7.35 6.25 -10.10
CA ALA A 292 -6.81 7.60 -9.98
C ALA A 292 -5.30 7.61 -9.67
N PHE A 293 -4.76 6.54 -9.09
CA PHE A 293 -3.37 6.44 -8.62
C PHE A 293 -2.58 5.27 -9.22
N ALA A 294 -2.87 4.93 -10.49
CA ALA A 294 -2.12 3.97 -11.29
C ALA A 294 -2.19 2.51 -10.85
N GLY A 295 -3.34 2.09 -10.31
CA GLY A 295 -3.48 0.69 -9.91
C GLY A 295 -2.38 0.23 -8.94
N ARG A 296 -1.83 1.16 -8.17
CA ARG A 296 -0.84 0.85 -7.13
C ARG A 296 -1.57 0.33 -5.91
N SER A 297 -2.12 -0.86 -6.05
CA SER A 297 -2.51 -1.61 -4.86
C SER A 297 -1.30 -1.76 -3.96
N PRO A 298 -1.44 -1.51 -2.64
CA PRO A 298 -0.35 -1.73 -1.71
C PRO A 298 0.12 -3.16 -1.86
N VAL A 299 1.38 -3.31 -2.26
CA VAL A 299 1.98 -4.62 -2.42
C VAL A 299 2.15 -5.20 -1.03
N GLN A 300 1.55 -6.33 -0.86
CA GLN A 300 1.57 -7.12 0.35
C GLN A 300 2.98 -7.67 0.61
N GLU A 301 3.79 -6.91 1.33
CA GLU A 301 5.00 -7.43 1.99
C GLU A 301 4.61 -7.83 3.41
N SER A 302 4.13 -9.03 3.59
CA SER A 302 3.87 -9.54 4.92
C SER A 302 4.92 -10.55 5.34
N GLY A 303 5.37 -10.44 6.56
CA GLY A 303 6.39 -11.29 7.16
C GLY A 303 5.91 -12.69 7.57
N GLY A 304 4.82 -13.18 6.98
CA GLY A 304 4.36 -14.56 7.08
C GLY A 304 4.72 -15.36 5.82
N PRO A 305 4.57 -16.68 5.80
CA PRO A 305 4.69 -17.43 4.55
C PRO A 305 3.73 -16.85 3.52
N ALA A 306 4.27 -16.32 2.44
CA ALA A 306 3.57 -15.58 1.40
C ALA A 306 2.30 -16.25 0.85
N TRP A 307 2.28 -17.58 0.83
CA TRP A 307 1.15 -18.38 0.39
C TRP A 307 -0.07 -18.30 1.33
N ARG A 308 0.13 -18.07 2.64
CA ARG A 308 -0.97 -17.95 3.61
C ARG A 308 -1.84 -16.73 3.33
N GLU A 309 -1.21 -15.65 2.92
CA GLU A 309 -1.88 -14.40 2.56
C GLU A 309 -2.50 -14.48 1.18
N MET A 310 -1.84 -15.16 0.26
CA MET A 310 -2.38 -15.43 -1.06
C MET A 310 -3.64 -16.31 -1.02
N ALA A 311 -3.74 -17.26 -0.10
CA ALA A 311 -4.95 -18.04 0.12
C ALA A 311 -6.14 -17.18 0.58
N LEU A 312 -5.86 -16.07 1.26
CA LEU A 312 -6.86 -15.12 1.76
C LEU A 312 -7.14 -13.98 0.78
N GLY A 313 -6.24 -13.69 -0.15
CA GLY A 313 -6.20 -12.47 -0.98
C GLY A 313 -6.28 -12.68 -2.49
N VAL A 314 -6.81 -13.81 -3.00
CA VAL A 314 -7.10 -13.90 -4.44
C VAL A 314 -8.33 -13.05 -4.71
N LEU A 315 -8.07 -11.81 -5.12
CA LEU A 315 -9.13 -10.89 -5.55
C LEU A 315 -9.69 -11.37 -6.90
N PRO A 316 -11.00 -11.17 -7.14
CA PRO A 316 -11.59 -11.35 -8.45
C PRO A 316 -10.81 -10.55 -9.49
N HIS A 317 -10.70 -11.08 -10.69
CA HIS A 317 -10.11 -10.36 -11.81
C HIS A 317 -11.23 -9.71 -12.62
N ASP A 318 -11.46 -8.42 -12.41
CA ASP A 318 -12.41 -7.66 -13.19
C ASP A 318 -11.86 -7.35 -14.58
N VAL A 319 -12.68 -7.57 -15.60
CA VAL A 319 -12.39 -7.19 -16.98
C VAL A 319 -12.70 -5.70 -17.11
N GLY A 320 -11.71 -4.85 -16.81
CA GLY A 320 -11.82 -3.41 -16.92
C GLY A 320 -11.38 -2.85 -18.27
N LEU A 321 -11.45 -1.53 -18.41
CA LEU A 321 -10.77 -0.80 -19.49
C LEU A 321 -9.28 -1.07 -19.36
N GLY A 322 -8.65 -1.54 -20.44
CA GLY A 322 -7.25 -1.96 -20.44
C GLY A 322 -6.32 -0.90 -19.87
N SER A 323 -5.35 -1.34 -19.09
CA SER A 323 -4.27 -0.46 -18.61
C SER A 323 -3.41 0.01 -19.78
N GLU A 324 -2.85 1.22 -19.67
CA GLU A 324 -1.84 1.68 -20.60
C GLU A 324 -0.67 0.69 -20.64
N VAL A 325 -0.23 0.36 -21.85
CA VAL A 325 0.91 -0.53 -22.04
C VAL A 325 2.18 0.24 -21.70
N SER A 326 2.82 -0.12 -20.60
CA SER A 326 4.10 0.45 -20.19
C SER A 326 5.26 -0.25 -20.89
N ASN A 327 6.30 0.50 -21.27
CA ASN A 327 7.57 -0.03 -21.77
C ASN A 327 8.56 -0.41 -20.66
N LEU A 328 8.15 -0.40 -19.40
CA LEU A 328 9.00 -0.80 -18.28
C LEU A 328 9.28 -2.30 -18.31
N THR A 329 10.54 -2.66 -18.09
CA THR A 329 10.92 -4.07 -17.94
C THR A 329 10.27 -4.63 -16.69
N VAL A 330 9.35 -5.57 -16.86
CA VAL A 330 8.59 -6.20 -15.78
C VAL A 330 9.41 -7.31 -15.13
N MET A 331 10.00 -8.17 -15.95
CA MET A 331 10.81 -9.31 -15.50
C MET A 331 11.79 -9.75 -16.60
N TRP A 332 12.83 -10.43 -16.18
CA TRP A 332 13.72 -11.19 -17.05
C TRP A 332 13.41 -12.67 -16.88
N VAL A 333 13.32 -13.39 -18.00
CA VAL A 333 13.05 -14.82 -18.00
C VAL A 333 14.11 -15.52 -18.82
N SER A 334 14.72 -16.55 -18.23
CA SER A 334 15.62 -17.48 -18.91
C SER A 334 14.97 -18.87 -18.93
N THR A 335 15.00 -19.54 -20.08
CA THR A 335 14.43 -20.89 -20.24
C THR A 335 15.47 -21.85 -20.75
N THR A 336 15.21 -23.17 -20.62
CA THR A 336 16.02 -24.21 -21.22
C THR A 336 15.64 -24.47 -22.68
N ASP A 337 14.77 -23.67 -23.27
CA ASP A 337 14.51 -23.71 -24.70
C ASP A 337 15.81 -23.45 -25.52
N PRO A 338 15.96 -24.04 -26.71
CA PRO A 338 17.11 -23.75 -27.55
C PRO A 338 17.16 -22.27 -27.91
N PRO A 339 18.35 -21.64 -27.91
CA PRO A 339 18.49 -20.25 -28.28
C PRO A 339 18.05 -20.01 -29.72
N PRO A 340 17.50 -18.82 -30.04
CA PRO A 340 17.14 -18.49 -31.40
C PRO A 340 18.36 -18.57 -32.31
N PRO A 341 18.17 -18.97 -33.59
CA PRO A 341 19.26 -18.96 -34.54
C PRO A 341 19.91 -17.58 -34.66
N PRO A 342 21.22 -17.50 -34.92
CA PRO A 342 21.89 -16.22 -35.08
C PRO A 342 21.30 -15.43 -36.28
N PRO A 343 21.34 -14.08 -36.26
CA PRO A 343 20.62 -13.22 -37.20
C PRO A 343 20.91 -13.49 -38.68
N ASP A 344 22.16 -13.79 -39.02
CA ASP A 344 22.59 -14.18 -40.35
C ASP A 344 21.92 -15.48 -40.85
N LYS A 345 21.74 -16.42 -39.97
CA LYS A 345 21.06 -17.69 -40.24
C LYS A 345 19.55 -17.50 -40.37
N VAL A 346 18.98 -16.62 -39.58
CA VAL A 346 17.56 -16.23 -39.63
C VAL A 346 17.23 -15.63 -40.99
N GLU A 347 18.02 -14.67 -41.45
CA GLU A 347 17.83 -14.01 -42.74
C GLU A 347 17.86 -15.03 -43.91
N GLN A 348 18.78 -15.96 -43.84
CA GLN A 348 18.91 -17.02 -44.82
C GLN A 348 17.71 -18.02 -44.79
N LEU A 349 17.25 -18.44 -43.62
CA LEU A 349 16.11 -19.36 -43.48
C LEU A 349 14.78 -18.70 -43.87
N VAL A 350 14.61 -17.40 -43.62
CA VAL A 350 13.43 -16.64 -44.06
C VAL A 350 13.47 -16.44 -45.58
N ALA A 351 14.63 -16.07 -46.16
CA ALA A 351 14.79 -15.86 -47.59
C ALA A 351 14.57 -17.14 -48.43
N THR A 352 14.90 -18.29 -47.87
CA THR A 352 14.66 -19.59 -48.51
C THR A 352 13.26 -20.15 -48.28
N GLY A 353 12.41 -19.46 -47.52
CA GLY A 353 11.08 -19.95 -47.15
C GLY A 353 11.07 -21.22 -46.27
N SER A 354 12.24 -21.59 -45.76
CA SER A 354 12.41 -22.79 -44.92
C SER A 354 11.95 -22.59 -43.48
N MET A 355 11.69 -21.35 -43.06
CA MET A 355 11.24 -21.02 -41.69
C MET A 355 10.27 -19.83 -41.71
N ASP A 356 9.15 -19.98 -40.98
CA ASP A 356 8.25 -18.89 -40.69
C ASP A 356 8.91 -17.97 -39.62
N PRO A 357 9.07 -16.66 -39.88
CA PRO A 357 9.62 -15.71 -38.94
C PRO A 357 8.91 -15.71 -37.57
N ARG A 358 7.65 -16.14 -37.54
CA ARG A 358 6.85 -16.25 -36.30
C ARG A 358 7.23 -17.46 -35.44
N ARG A 359 7.99 -18.40 -35.95
CA ARG A 359 8.46 -19.62 -35.26
C ARG A 359 9.93 -19.60 -34.88
N LEU A 360 10.59 -18.45 -35.00
CA LEU A 360 12.00 -18.27 -34.67
C LEU A 360 12.32 -18.49 -33.18
N VAL A 361 11.36 -18.21 -32.33
CA VAL A 361 11.45 -18.42 -30.88
C VAL A 361 10.19 -19.14 -30.44
N GLU A 362 10.35 -20.15 -29.60
CA GLU A 362 9.23 -20.80 -28.95
C GLU A 362 8.40 -19.76 -28.18
N ARG A 363 7.12 -19.65 -28.52
CA ARG A 363 6.21 -18.75 -27.84
C ARG A 363 5.70 -19.41 -26.59
N ARG A 364 6.03 -18.81 -25.44
CA ARG A 364 5.58 -19.26 -24.12
C ARG A 364 4.59 -18.27 -23.55
N TYR A 365 3.53 -18.80 -22.90
CA TYR A 365 2.58 -18.01 -22.14
C TYR A 365 2.81 -18.27 -20.66
N TRP A 366 3.25 -17.24 -19.94
CA TRP A 366 3.45 -17.32 -18.50
C TRP A 366 2.17 -16.96 -17.79
N ARG A 367 1.63 -17.91 -17.06
CA ARG A 367 0.45 -17.69 -16.22
C ARG A 367 0.84 -17.51 -14.76
N GLN A 368 0.05 -16.78 -14.06
CA GLN A 368 0.16 -16.57 -12.61
C GLN A 368 -0.94 -17.33 -11.86
N ARG A 369 -2.16 -17.29 -12.38
CA ARG A 369 -3.36 -17.79 -11.72
C ARG A 369 -4.32 -18.43 -12.72
N THR A 370 -5.23 -19.24 -12.16
CA THR A 370 -6.39 -19.75 -12.90
C THR A 370 -7.67 -19.34 -12.18
N TYR A 371 -8.72 -19.13 -12.94
CA TYR A 371 -10.05 -18.78 -12.45
C TYR A 371 -11.05 -19.79 -13.04
N ASP A 372 -12.13 -20.07 -12.28
CA ASP A 372 -13.17 -21.04 -12.68
C ASP A 372 -14.59 -20.47 -12.58
N VAL A 373 -14.78 -19.29 -12.00
CA VAL A 373 -16.09 -18.67 -11.84
C VAL A 373 -16.16 -17.38 -12.64
N TYR A 374 -17.04 -17.32 -13.63
CA TYR A 374 -17.30 -16.11 -14.39
C TYR A 374 -18.44 -15.29 -13.73
N LEU A 375 -18.16 -14.04 -13.36
CA LEU A 375 -19.09 -13.15 -12.65
C LEU A 375 -19.88 -12.23 -13.59
N GLY A 376 -19.66 -12.28 -14.90
CA GLY A 376 -20.26 -11.35 -15.87
C GLY A 376 -19.44 -10.09 -16.11
N SER A 377 -18.81 -9.51 -15.09
CA SER A 377 -17.88 -8.39 -15.18
C SER A 377 -16.40 -8.82 -15.05
N GLY A 378 -16.15 -10.03 -14.63
CA GLY A 378 -14.81 -10.54 -14.36
C GLY A 378 -14.80 -12.03 -14.03
N TRP A 379 -13.69 -12.45 -13.45
CA TRP A 379 -13.44 -13.84 -13.09
C TRP A 379 -13.05 -13.97 -11.62
N ASP A 380 -13.55 -15.02 -10.98
CA ASP A 380 -13.21 -15.37 -9.60
C ASP A 380 -12.79 -16.83 -9.51
N THR A 381 -12.38 -17.26 -8.33
CA THR A 381 -12.02 -18.64 -8.04
C THR A 381 -12.93 -19.21 -6.95
N SER A 382 -13.43 -20.42 -7.19
CA SER A 382 -14.20 -21.17 -6.20
C SER A 382 -13.38 -21.52 -4.96
N SER A 383 -13.93 -22.36 -4.08
CA SER A 383 -13.23 -22.83 -2.87
C SER A 383 -11.84 -23.38 -3.17
N ARG A 384 -10.87 -23.07 -2.33
CA ARG A 384 -9.46 -23.39 -2.52
C ARG A 384 -8.85 -23.95 -1.25
N GLN A 385 -7.84 -24.76 -1.44
CA GLN A 385 -7.00 -25.35 -0.40
C GLN A 385 -5.56 -24.86 -0.59
N THR A 386 -4.76 -24.95 0.45
CA THR A 386 -3.35 -24.54 0.43
C THR A 386 -2.48 -25.63 1.04
N ALA A 387 -1.30 -25.84 0.48
CA ALA A 387 -0.29 -26.73 1.00
C ALA A 387 1.11 -26.11 0.87
N GLU A 388 2.00 -26.45 1.77
CA GLU A 388 3.42 -26.06 1.75
C GLU A 388 4.28 -27.22 1.23
N PHE A 389 5.26 -26.86 0.43
CA PHE A 389 6.22 -27.79 -0.14
C PHE A 389 7.65 -27.31 0.11
N ALA A 390 8.52 -28.26 0.43
CA ALA A 390 9.94 -28.01 0.51
C ALA A 390 10.53 -27.69 -0.87
N SER A 391 11.69 -27.05 -0.88
CA SER A 391 12.44 -26.79 -2.12
C SER A 391 12.54 -28.03 -2.99
N SER A 392 12.20 -27.89 -4.28
CA SER A 392 12.25 -28.98 -5.28
C SER A 392 11.32 -30.18 -5.04
N ALA A 393 10.42 -30.10 -4.06
CA ALA A 393 9.37 -31.10 -3.91
C ALA A 393 8.38 -31.00 -5.09
N GLN A 394 7.81 -32.12 -5.51
CA GLN A 394 6.77 -32.13 -6.53
C GLN A 394 5.39 -32.02 -5.87
N TRP A 395 4.55 -31.12 -6.38
CA TRP A 395 3.20 -30.94 -5.85
C TRP A 395 2.15 -31.81 -6.56
N THR A 396 2.45 -32.30 -7.78
CA THR A 396 1.58 -33.17 -8.59
C THR A 396 2.35 -34.34 -9.19
N ASP A 397 1.70 -35.50 -9.23
CA ASP A 397 2.24 -36.74 -9.81
C ASP A 397 1.65 -37.05 -11.20
N THR A 398 0.77 -36.18 -11.73
CA THR A 398 0.11 -36.39 -13.02
C THR A 398 1.13 -36.51 -14.14
N ILE A 399 1.07 -37.60 -14.92
CA ILE A 399 2.00 -37.89 -15.99
C ILE A 399 1.24 -37.94 -17.31
N TYR A 400 1.66 -37.12 -18.28
CA TYR A 400 1.21 -37.14 -19.67
C TYR A 400 2.41 -36.86 -20.59
N PRO A 401 2.31 -37.18 -21.91
CA PRO A 401 3.38 -36.90 -22.88
C PRO A 401 3.72 -35.42 -22.88
N SER A 402 4.90 -35.04 -22.37
CA SER A 402 5.33 -33.68 -22.15
C SER A 402 6.84 -33.55 -22.17
N GLN A 403 7.34 -32.38 -22.49
CA GLN A 403 8.73 -32.01 -22.24
C GLN A 403 8.84 -31.19 -20.91
N VAL A 404 9.97 -31.36 -20.26
CA VAL A 404 10.28 -30.61 -19.06
C VAL A 404 10.96 -29.30 -19.44
N LEU A 405 10.44 -28.16 -18.94
CA LEU A 405 10.99 -26.84 -19.17
C LEU A 405 11.40 -26.25 -17.83
N THR A 406 12.67 -25.89 -17.71
CA THR A 406 13.16 -25.11 -16.54
C THR A 406 13.17 -23.63 -16.91
N GLN A 407 12.63 -22.81 -16.04
CA GLN A 407 12.47 -21.37 -16.22
C GLN A 407 12.99 -20.63 -15.00
N THR A 408 13.88 -19.66 -15.19
CA THR A 408 14.37 -18.77 -14.12
C THR A 408 13.83 -17.36 -14.35
N PHE A 409 13.15 -16.85 -13.36
CA PHE A 409 12.56 -15.51 -13.35
C PHE A 409 13.35 -14.59 -12.44
N SER A 410 13.61 -13.37 -12.90
CA SER A 410 14.13 -12.26 -12.10
C SER A 410 13.16 -11.08 -12.24
N LEU A 411 12.34 -10.85 -11.23
CA LEU A 411 11.33 -9.81 -11.20
C LEU A 411 12.00 -8.43 -11.00
N LYS A 412 11.55 -7.42 -11.74
CA LYS A 412 12.13 -6.06 -11.69
C LYS A 412 11.10 -5.02 -11.22
N ASN A 413 9.96 -4.95 -11.89
CA ASN A 413 8.90 -3.97 -11.61
C ASN A 413 7.56 -4.65 -11.29
N VAL A 414 7.56 -5.95 -11.05
CA VAL A 414 6.44 -6.70 -10.50
C VAL A 414 6.81 -7.08 -9.09
N ARG A 415 5.98 -6.72 -8.16
CA ARG A 415 6.06 -7.18 -6.78
C ARG A 415 4.91 -8.14 -6.55
N GLY A 416 5.16 -9.21 -5.88
CA GLY A 416 4.16 -10.20 -5.53
C GLY A 416 4.82 -11.57 -5.37
N ASN A 417 4.23 -12.34 -4.50
CA ASN A 417 4.74 -13.65 -4.13
C ASN A 417 4.22 -14.77 -5.06
N ILE A 418 3.45 -14.41 -6.11
CA ILE A 418 2.87 -15.38 -7.03
C ILE A 418 3.84 -15.68 -8.15
N VAL A 419 4.07 -16.95 -8.37
CA VAL A 419 4.98 -17.49 -9.37
C VAL A 419 4.39 -17.38 -10.77
N PHE A 420 5.16 -16.81 -11.69
CA PHE A 420 4.91 -16.98 -13.11
C PHE A 420 5.48 -18.30 -13.58
N ALA A 421 4.74 -19.04 -14.38
CA ALA A 421 5.21 -20.29 -14.97
C ALA A 421 4.49 -20.61 -16.27
N VAL A 422 5.15 -21.36 -17.14
CA VAL A 422 4.52 -21.95 -18.33
C VAL A 422 3.70 -23.16 -17.90
N ASN A 423 2.52 -23.29 -18.46
CA ASN A 423 1.65 -24.48 -18.42
C ASN A 423 1.47 -25.06 -17.01
N GLU A 424 1.92 -26.31 -16.79
CA GLU A 424 1.80 -26.99 -15.50
C GLU A 424 3.12 -26.97 -14.75
N PRO A 425 3.31 -26.04 -13.83
CA PRO A 425 4.48 -26.05 -12.96
C PRO A 425 4.40 -27.25 -12.01
N ILE A 426 5.51 -27.97 -11.91
CA ILE A 426 5.64 -29.20 -11.10
C ILE A 426 6.28 -28.87 -9.76
N THR A 427 7.32 -28.03 -9.78
CA THR A 427 8.14 -27.73 -8.61
C THR A 427 8.83 -26.38 -8.75
N VAL A 428 9.23 -25.83 -7.62
CA VAL A 428 10.04 -24.61 -7.51
C VAL A 428 11.31 -24.92 -6.73
N GLN A 429 12.44 -24.36 -7.15
CA GLN A 429 13.75 -24.58 -6.50
C GLN A 429 13.95 -23.74 -5.23
N SER A 430 12.88 -23.49 -4.50
CA SER A 430 12.82 -22.84 -3.18
C SER A 430 11.64 -23.42 -2.40
N GLU A 431 11.49 -23.13 -1.13
CA GLU A 431 10.25 -23.42 -0.42
C GLU A 431 9.10 -22.66 -1.06
N PHE A 432 7.99 -23.33 -1.31
CA PHE A 432 6.86 -22.74 -2.03
C PHE A 432 5.51 -23.21 -1.47
N GLY A 433 4.52 -22.35 -1.61
CA GLY A 433 3.13 -22.65 -1.34
C GLY A 433 2.37 -22.98 -2.63
N VAL A 434 1.42 -23.89 -2.53
CA VAL A 434 0.50 -24.27 -3.60
C VAL A 434 -0.91 -23.89 -3.17
N VAL A 435 -1.64 -23.20 -4.03
CA VAL A 435 -3.08 -22.98 -3.91
C VAL A 435 -3.76 -23.77 -5.01
N TYR A 436 -4.66 -24.65 -4.62
CA TYR A 436 -5.34 -25.57 -5.54
C TYR A 436 -6.82 -25.73 -5.15
N ARG A 437 -7.67 -26.07 -6.11
CA ARG A 437 -9.09 -26.37 -5.89
C ARG A 437 -9.28 -27.86 -5.64
N ASP A 438 -8.52 -28.67 -6.39
CA ASP A 438 -8.51 -30.13 -6.30
C ASP A 438 -7.09 -30.64 -6.61
N GLN A 439 -6.82 -31.94 -6.46
CA GLN A 439 -5.46 -32.52 -6.59
C GLN A 439 -4.72 -32.12 -7.87
N ASP A 440 -5.44 -31.96 -8.98
CA ASP A 440 -4.86 -31.57 -10.27
C ASP A 440 -5.31 -30.18 -10.76
N ASP A 441 -5.97 -29.39 -9.93
CA ASP A 441 -6.49 -28.10 -10.31
C ASP A 441 -5.76 -26.96 -9.58
N LEU A 442 -4.62 -26.58 -10.14
CA LEU A 442 -3.76 -25.53 -9.64
C LEU A 442 -4.39 -24.15 -9.83
N VAL A 443 -4.56 -23.41 -8.74
CA VAL A 443 -4.92 -21.99 -8.78
C VAL A 443 -3.68 -21.13 -8.97
N ALA A 444 -2.68 -21.28 -8.10
CA ALA A 444 -1.45 -20.50 -8.13
C ALA A 444 -0.33 -21.16 -7.31
N LEU A 445 0.91 -20.81 -7.61
CA LEU A 445 2.08 -21.07 -6.77
C LEU A 445 2.58 -19.78 -6.13
N ALA A 446 3.18 -19.86 -4.96
CA ALA A 446 3.77 -18.73 -4.26
C ALA A 446 5.19 -19.03 -3.77
N VAL A 447 6.06 -18.02 -3.89
CA VAL A 447 7.41 -18.02 -3.32
C VAL A 447 7.68 -16.66 -2.69
N ASN A 448 8.58 -16.63 -1.71
CA ASN A 448 9.00 -15.37 -1.09
C ASN A 448 10.39 -14.98 -1.63
N ALA A 449 10.49 -14.72 -2.93
CA ALA A 449 11.73 -14.34 -3.60
C ALA A 449 11.45 -13.57 -4.89
N ASP A 450 12.26 -12.56 -5.19
CA ASP A 450 12.24 -11.82 -6.46
C ASP A 450 12.94 -12.57 -7.59
N GLU A 451 13.72 -13.60 -7.24
CA GLU A 451 14.36 -14.49 -8.20
C GLU A 451 14.08 -15.94 -7.81
N TYR A 452 13.54 -16.72 -8.74
CA TYR A 452 13.18 -18.11 -8.51
C TYR A 452 13.26 -18.92 -9.80
N THR A 453 13.44 -20.23 -9.63
CA THR A 453 13.45 -21.19 -10.74
C THR A 453 12.29 -22.16 -10.61
N VAL A 454 11.53 -22.29 -11.69
CA VAL A 454 10.36 -23.18 -11.80
C VAL A 454 10.62 -24.25 -12.84
N VAL A 455 10.23 -25.46 -12.54
CA VAL A 455 10.20 -26.57 -13.50
C VAL A 455 8.75 -26.86 -13.86
N SER A 456 8.45 -26.82 -15.14
CA SER A 456 7.10 -27.07 -15.69
C SER A 456 7.08 -28.21 -16.66
N ARG A 457 5.93 -28.88 -16.78
CA ARG A 457 5.61 -29.79 -17.90
C ARG A 457 4.92 -29.00 -18.99
N VAL A 458 5.39 -29.17 -20.21
CA VAL A 458 4.80 -28.54 -21.39
C VAL A 458 4.29 -29.70 -22.27
N PRO A 459 2.96 -29.81 -22.52
CA PRO A 459 2.43 -30.82 -23.42
C PRO A 459 3.03 -30.66 -24.83
N VAL A 460 3.34 -31.75 -25.45
CA VAL A 460 3.82 -31.81 -26.86
C VAL A 460 2.90 -32.75 -27.64
N PRO A 461 1.63 -32.33 -27.85
CA PRO A 461 0.71 -33.17 -28.62
C PRO A 461 1.13 -33.20 -30.09
N THR A 462 1.04 -34.37 -30.69
CA THR A 462 1.13 -34.52 -32.14
C THR A 462 -0.20 -34.19 -32.81
N GLU A 463 -0.21 -33.98 -34.12
CA GLU A 463 -1.45 -33.75 -34.87
C GLU A 463 -2.41 -34.95 -34.76
N ASP A 464 -1.86 -36.15 -34.69
CA ASP A 464 -2.63 -37.37 -34.46
C ASP A 464 -3.26 -37.44 -33.08
N ASP A 465 -2.52 -36.99 -32.03
CA ASP A 465 -3.04 -36.91 -30.68
C ASP A 465 -4.21 -35.92 -30.59
N LEU A 466 -4.08 -34.75 -31.23
CA LEU A 466 -5.15 -33.74 -31.26
C LEU A 466 -6.37 -34.21 -32.05
N SER A 467 -6.15 -34.94 -33.15
CA SER A 467 -7.22 -35.52 -33.98
C SER A 467 -7.93 -36.68 -33.29
N ALA A 468 -7.21 -37.44 -32.47
CA ALA A 468 -7.76 -38.54 -31.68
C ALA A 468 -8.51 -38.08 -30.41
N ALA A 469 -8.27 -36.84 -29.97
CA ALA A 469 -8.89 -36.27 -28.77
C ALA A 469 -10.35 -35.87 -29.01
N GLN A 470 -11.21 -36.85 -29.29
CA GLN A 470 -12.67 -36.66 -29.52
C GLN A 470 -13.51 -36.98 -28.28
N GLY A 471 -12.98 -36.84 -27.09
CA GLY A 471 -13.68 -37.16 -25.87
C GLY A 471 -14.54 -36.01 -25.31
N ALA A 472 -15.63 -36.35 -24.65
CA ALA A 472 -16.31 -35.41 -23.77
C ALA A 472 -15.40 -35.08 -22.56
N TYR A 473 -15.43 -33.86 -22.09
CA TYR A 473 -14.80 -33.50 -20.82
C TYR A 473 -15.39 -34.33 -19.66
N ALA A 474 -14.58 -34.62 -18.66
CA ALA A 474 -15.09 -35.21 -17.44
C ALA A 474 -16.19 -34.30 -16.84
N ASP A 475 -17.23 -34.90 -16.24
CA ASP A 475 -18.39 -34.17 -15.73
C ASP A 475 -17.99 -33.02 -14.78
N TRP A 476 -17.03 -33.23 -13.90
CA TRP A 476 -16.54 -32.21 -12.98
C TRP A 476 -15.86 -31.01 -13.68
N VAL A 477 -15.22 -31.22 -14.84
CA VAL A 477 -14.62 -30.17 -15.66
C VAL A 477 -15.73 -29.31 -16.28
N ALA A 478 -16.77 -29.97 -16.83
CA ALA A 478 -17.90 -29.31 -17.44
C ALA A 478 -18.70 -28.49 -16.38
N GLU A 479 -18.95 -29.06 -15.22
CA GLU A 479 -19.64 -28.39 -14.13
C GLU A 479 -18.88 -27.17 -13.60
N ARG A 480 -17.56 -27.25 -13.49
CA ARG A 480 -16.72 -26.20 -12.93
C ARG A 480 -16.39 -25.09 -13.92
N TYR A 481 -16.00 -25.43 -15.14
CA TYR A 481 -15.42 -24.46 -16.08
C TYR A 481 -16.38 -24.02 -17.20
N LEU A 482 -17.49 -24.71 -17.40
CA LEU A 482 -18.49 -24.36 -18.40
C LEU A 482 -19.76 -23.75 -17.80
N ALA A 483 -19.84 -23.57 -16.48
CA ALA A 483 -20.93 -22.87 -15.83
C ALA A 483 -20.91 -21.37 -16.20
N LEU A 484 -21.96 -20.90 -16.85
CA LEU A 484 -22.11 -19.49 -17.23
C LEU A 484 -23.19 -18.82 -16.40
N PRO A 485 -23.03 -17.55 -16.01
CA PRO A 485 -24.11 -16.76 -15.44
C PRO A 485 -25.23 -16.53 -16.47
N SER A 486 -26.32 -15.88 -16.07
CA SER A 486 -27.38 -15.52 -17.01
C SER A 486 -26.86 -14.55 -18.06
N ILE A 487 -26.65 -15.02 -19.28
CA ILE A 487 -26.21 -14.20 -20.40
C ILE A 487 -27.42 -13.71 -21.22
N PRO A 488 -27.39 -12.49 -21.79
CA PRO A 488 -28.43 -11.96 -22.64
C PRO A 488 -28.73 -12.86 -23.85
N GLN A 489 -29.99 -12.99 -24.24
CA GLN A 489 -30.42 -13.85 -25.36
C GLN A 489 -29.65 -13.55 -26.66
N ARG A 490 -29.40 -12.26 -26.96
CA ARG A 490 -28.64 -11.83 -28.14
C ARG A 490 -27.25 -12.43 -28.23
N VAL A 491 -26.61 -12.73 -27.08
CA VAL A 491 -25.27 -13.33 -27.02
C VAL A 491 -25.38 -14.83 -27.32
N ARG A 492 -26.42 -15.48 -26.82
CA ARG A 492 -26.71 -16.88 -27.13
C ARG A 492 -27.01 -17.11 -28.63
N ASP A 493 -27.73 -16.16 -29.25
CA ASP A 493 -28.06 -16.22 -30.66
C ASP A 493 -26.86 -16.01 -31.58
N LEU A 494 -25.79 -15.38 -31.07
CA LEU A 494 -24.52 -15.16 -31.79
C LEU A 494 -23.55 -16.34 -31.68
N ALA A 495 -23.75 -17.25 -30.74
CA ALA A 495 -22.95 -18.45 -30.57
C ALA A 495 -23.67 -19.63 -31.24
N PRO A 496 -23.40 -19.94 -32.51
CA PRO A 496 -23.91 -21.17 -33.12
C PRO A 496 -23.35 -22.38 -32.38
N GLY A 497 -24.24 -23.28 -31.97
CA GLY A 497 -23.91 -24.49 -31.23
C GLY A 497 -22.98 -25.48 -31.98
#